data_5341a707ba3eda14c928d79d8eb2ecec
#
_entry.id   5341a707ba3eda14c928d79d8eb2ecec
#
_cell.length_a   1.000
_cell.length_b   1.000
_cell.length_c   1.000
_cell.angle_alpha   90.00
_cell.angle_beta   90.00
_cell.angle_gamma   90.00
#
_symmetry.space_group_name_H-M   'P 1'
#
loop_
_entity.id
_entity.type
_entity.pdbx_description
1 polymer ?
#
loop_
_entity_poly.entity_id
_entity_poly.type
_entity_poly.pdbx_seq_one_letter_code
_entity_poly.pdbx_strand_id
1 'polypeptide(L)'
;MKDVIVVIGPWLIGQAIAATVDASSREAVHGLLDTATGLGQVTGLIHAAGVSPSQASPSTILNVDLYGTALVLEEFGNVIASGGSGVVIASQSGHRLPPLTAEQNKALATTPADDLLNLPFLQPDQVTDPLHAYQIAKRGNSLRVMAEAVRWGRRGARINTISPGIVITPLAKDELSGPRGEGYRRMIDSSPVGRAGTPDEVGSVGALLMGPDGGFLTGSDILMDGGVTAAYWYGDVPEIQ
;
A
#
# COMPACT_ATOMS: atom_id res chain seq x y z
N MET A 1 29.09 0.21 -8.49
CA MET A 1 27.96 -0.74 -8.46
C MET A 1 26.76 0.02 -8.98
N LYS A 2 25.87 -0.61 -9.76
CA LYS A 2 24.67 0.10 -10.27
C LYS A 2 23.63 0.18 -9.15
N ASP A 3 22.91 1.29 -9.08
CA ASP A 3 21.73 1.40 -8.24
C ASP A 3 20.51 0.81 -8.94
N VAL A 4 19.70 0.06 -8.21
CA VAL A 4 18.49 -0.60 -8.71
C VAL A 4 17.29 -0.11 -7.90
N ILE A 5 16.29 0.41 -8.61
CA ILE A 5 14.99 0.73 -8.04
C ILE A 5 14.00 -0.33 -8.53
N VAL A 6 13.36 -0.99 -7.59
CA VAL A 6 12.34 -2.00 -7.88
C VAL A 6 10.95 -1.37 -7.79
N VAL A 7 10.18 -1.51 -8.86
CA VAL A 7 8.78 -1.04 -8.92
C VAL A 7 7.87 -2.24 -9.13
N ILE A 8 6.96 -2.47 -8.21
CA ILE A 8 5.94 -3.53 -8.28
C ILE A 8 4.59 -2.85 -8.52
N GLY A 9 4.10 -2.97 -9.75
CA GLY A 9 2.88 -2.31 -10.21
C GLY A 9 2.89 -2.07 -11.72
N PRO A 10 1.81 -1.53 -12.29
CA PRO A 10 1.61 -1.48 -13.74
C PRO A 10 2.40 -0.38 -14.49
N TRP A 11 3.22 0.43 -13.83
CA TRP A 11 3.85 1.62 -14.43
C TRP A 11 5.36 1.55 -14.40
N LEU A 12 6.00 1.75 -15.58
CA LEU A 12 7.45 1.83 -15.75
C LEU A 12 7.81 3.08 -16.55
N ILE A 13 8.85 3.82 -16.10
CA ILE A 13 9.42 4.97 -16.79
C ILE A 13 10.94 4.76 -16.92
N GLY A 14 11.49 4.91 -18.14
CA GLY A 14 12.93 4.83 -18.41
C GLY A 14 13.39 3.47 -18.92
N GLN A 15 14.71 3.18 -18.82
CA GLN A 15 15.25 1.85 -19.10
C GLN A 15 14.85 0.90 -17.98
N ALA A 16 13.98 -0.05 -18.28
CA ALA A 16 13.44 -0.98 -17.31
C ALA A 16 13.58 -2.42 -17.79
N ILE A 17 13.80 -3.33 -16.87
CA ILE A 17 13.67 -4.77 -17.09
C ILE A 17 12.29 -5.15 -16.56
N ALA A 18 11.41 -5.57 -17.46
CA ALA A 18 10.07 -6.03 -17.09
C ALA A 18 10.12 -7.51 -16.68
N ALA A 19 9.48 -7.84 -15.57
CA ALA A 19 9.24 -9.20 -15.11
C ALA A 19 7.77 -9.35 -14.68
N THR A 20 7.15 -10.49 -15.01
CA THR A 20 5.84 -10.83 -14.49
C THR A 20 6.01 -11.47 -13.12
N VAL A 21 5.38 -10.90 -12.11
CA VAL A 21 5.52 -11.35 -10.73
C VAL A 21 4.14 -11.43 -10.08
N ASP A 22 3.84 -12.56 -9.47
CA ASP A 22 2.75 -12.69 -8.52
C ASP A 22 3.26 -12.29 -7.13
N ALA A 23 2.88 -11.10 -6.67
CA ALA A 23 3.32 -10.59 -5.37
C ALA A 23 2.80 -11.44 -4.18
N SER A 24 1.79 -12.28 -4.39
CA SER A 24 1.29 -13.22 -3.38
C SER A 24 2.01 -14.59 -3.40
N SER A 25 3.02 -14.76 -4.25
CA SER A 25 3.86 -15.96 -4.31
C SER A 25 5.26 -15.66 -3.79
N ARG A 26 5.67 -16.33 -2.71
CA ARG A 26 7.02 -16.21 -2.13
C ARG A 26 8.09 -16.55 -3.16
N GLU A 27 7.90 -17.62 -3.94
CA GLU A 27 8.83 -18.02 -5.00
C GLU A 27 8.98 -16.94 -6.09
N ALA A 28 7.87 -16.34 -6.51
CA ALA A 28 7.89 -15.27 -7.51
C ALA A 28 8.56 -13.99 -6.98
N VAL A 29 8.33 -13.64 -5.71
CA VAL A 29 8.99 -12.49 -5.06
C VAL A 29 10.49 -12.76 -4.88
N HIS A 30 10.91 -13.97 -4.53
CA HIS A 30 12.33 -14.36 -4.49
C HIS A 30 12.97 -14.25 -5.88
N GLY A 31 12.32 -14.75 -6.94
CA GLY A 31 12.84 -14.60 -8.31
C GLY A 31 13.01 -13.13 -8.73
N LEU A 32 12.10 -12.25 -8.31
CA LEU A 32 12.25 -10.81 -8.51
C LEU A 32 13.44 -10.25 -7.72
N LEU A 33 13.61 -10.68 -6.47
CA LEU A 33 14.72 -10.28 -5.60
C LEU A 33 16.07 -10.68 -6.20
N ASP A 34 16.19 -11.93 -6.68
CA ASP A 34 17.40 -12.44 -7.33
C ASP A 34 17.72 -11.64 -8.60
N THR A 35 16.71 -11.33 -9.40
CA THR A 35 16.86 -10.49 -10.57
C THR A 35 17.38 -9.10 -10.18
N ALA A 36 16.76 -8.46 -9.19
CA ALA A 36 17.13 -7.11 -8.76
C ALA A 36 18.57 -7.07 -8.20
N THR A 37 18.92 -8.00 -7.32
CA THR A 37 20.26 -8.08 -6.71
C THR A 37 21.34 -8.47 -7.71
N GLY A 38 21.01 -9.28 -8.71
CA GLY A 38 21.89 -9.61 -9.84
C GLY A 38 22.22 -8.40 -10.73
N LEU A 39 21.35 -7.39 -10.78
CA LEU A 39 21.57 -6.15 -11.54
C LEU A 39 22.42 -5.13 -10.80
N GLY A 40 22.32 -5.09 -9.45
CA GLY A 40 23.07 -4.13 -8.64
C GLY A 40 22.59 -4.05 -7.20
N GLN A 41 22.88 -2.93 -6.54
CA GLN A 41 22.37 -2.65 -5.20
C GLN A 41 20.92 -2.19 -5.27
N VAL A 42 20.05 -2.79 -4.49
CA VAL A 42 18.65 -2.33 -4.36
C VAL A 42 18.66 -1.08 -3.49
N THR A 43 18.52 0.08 -4.09
CA THR A 43 18.49 1.39 -3.41
C THR A 43 17.08 1.96 -3.29
N GLY A 44 16.10 1.39 -4.01
CA GLY A 44 14.71 1.83 -3.96
C GLY A 44 13.70 0.70 -4.12
N LEU A 45 12.57 0.83 -3.42
CA LEU A 45 11.40 -0.02 -3.58
C LEU A 45 10.15 0.86 -3.70
N ILE A 46 9.39 0.68 -4.78
CA ILE A 46 8.03 1.25 -4.92
C ILE A 46 7.06 0.08 -5.05
N HIS A 47 6.25 -0.14 -4.02
CA HIS A 47 5.22 -1.18 -4.03
C HIS A 47 3.84 -0.56 -4.22
N ALA A 48 3.33 -0.66 -5.44
CA ALA A 48 2.05 -0.10 -5.86
C ALA A 48 1.10 -1.16 -6.46
N ALA A 49 1.45 -2.44 -6.34
CA ALA A 49 0.57 -3.52 -6.76
C ALA A 49 -0.57 -3.70 -5.75
N GLY A 50 -1.73 -4.07 -6.24
CA GLY A 50 -2.91 -4.35 -5.43
C GLY A 50 -4.16 -4.54 -6.30
N VAL A 51 -5.23 -5.01 -5.67
CA VAL A 51 -6.53 -5.23 -6.29
C VAL A 51 -7.61 -4.43 -5.55
N SER A 52 -8.68 -4.06 -6.25
CA SER A 52 -9.76 -3.29 -5.64
C SER A 52 -10.92 -4.17 -5.16
N PRO A 53 -11.76 -3.67 -4.23
CA PRO A 53 -12.96 -4.36 -3.78
C PRO A 53 -13.98 -4.63 -4.90
N SER A 54 -13.88 -3.92 -6.02
CA SER A 54 -14.74 -4.11 -7.18
C SER A 54 -14.26 -5.23 -8.11
N GLN A 55 -13.02 -5.68 -7.95
CA GLN A 55 -12.35 -6.60 -8.87
C GLN A 55 -12.07 -7.98 -8.26
N ALA A 56 -12.07 -8.10 -6.94
CA ALA A 56 -11.55 -9.30 -6.27
C ALA A 56 -12.39 -9.73 -5.07
N SER A 57 -12.32 -11.03 -4.76
CA SER A 57 -12.92 -11.61 -3.56
C SER A 57 -12.16 -11.19 -2.30
N PRO A 58 -12.77 -11.28 -1.10
CA PRO A 58 -12.07 -11.00 0.16
C PRO A 58 -10.78 -11.77 0.31
N SER A 59 -10.77 -13.06 -0.02
CA SER A 59 -9.58 -13.90 0.06
C SER A 59 -8.48 -13.45 -0.90
N THR A 60 -8.82 -13.07 -2.12
CA THR A 60 -7.86 -12.54 -3.10
C THR A 60 -7.25 -11.22 -2.60
N ILE A 61 -8.08 -10.32 -2.06
CA ILE A 61 -7.62 -9.04 -1.50
C ILE A 61 -6.65 -9.28 -0.34
N LEU A 62 -6.98 -10.17 0.61
CA LEU A 62 -6.07 -10.48 1.72
C LEU A 62 -4.77 -11.12 1.25
N ASN A 63 -4.82 -12.00 0.23
CA ASN A 63 -3.61 -12.61 -0.33
C ASN A 63 -2.74 -11.59 -1.06
N VAL A 64 -3.30 -10.78 -1.94
CA VAL A 64 -2.51 -9.85 -2.77
C VAL A 64 -2.11 -8.60 -1.98
N ASP A 65 -3.09 -7.92 -1.34
CA ASP A 65 -2.87 -6.60 -0.76
C ASP A 65 -2.27 -6.66 0.64
N LEU A 66 -2.58 -7.69 1.44
CA LEU A 66 -2.04 -7.81 2.80
C LEU A 66 -0.81 -8.72 2.85
N TYR A 67 -0.98 -9.99 2.51
CA TYR A 67 0.12 -10.97 2.55
C TYR A 67 1.23 -10.61 1.55
N GLY A 68 0.86 -10.32 0.30
CA GLY A 68 1.83 -9.96 -0.74
C GLY A 68 2.65 -8.72 -0.36
N THR A 69 2.02 -7.69 0.20
CA THR A 69 2.74 -6.52 0.72
C THR A 69 3.68 -6.89 1.87
N ALA A 70 3.21 -7.71 2.82
CA ALA A 70 4.05 -8.17 3.93
C ALA A 70 5.27 -8.94 3.45
N LEU A 71 5.07 -9.85 2.50
CA LEU A 71 6.11 -10.64 1.87
C LEU A 71 7.16 -9.77 1.16
N VAL A 72 6.72 -8.84 0.32
CA VAL A 72 7.62 -7.91 -0.38
C VAL A 72 8.46 -7.10 0.61
N LEU A 73 7.85 -6.57 1.66
CA LEU A 73 8.56 -5.79 2.69
C LEU A 73 9.57 -6.62 3.45
N GLU A 74 9.21 -7.87 3.77
CA GLU A 74 10.07 -8.81 4.49
C GLU A 74 11.30 -9.17 3.66
N GLU A 75 11.12 -9.50 2.38
CA GLU A 75 12.21 -9.92 1.48
C GLU A 75 13.11 -8.74 1.09
N PHE A 76 12.54 -7.64 0.60
CA PHE A 76 13.34 -6.49 0.20
C PHE A 76 14.01 -5.78 1.39
N GLY A 77 13.43 -5.85 2.58
CA GLY A 77 14.08 -5.38 3.80
C GLY A 77 15.37 -6.11 4.15
N ASN A 78 15.60 -7.31 3.60
CA ASN A 78 16.86 -8.05 3.81
C ASN A 78 17.99 -7.58 2.88
N VAL A 79 17.66 -6.95 1.74
CA VAL A 79 18.63 -6.60 0.69
C VAL A 79 18.77 -5.11 0.43
N ILE A 80 17.83 -4.29 0.92
CA ILE A 80 17.90 -2.84 0.72
C ILE A 80 19.25 -2.28 1.16
N ALA A 81 19.86 -1.46 0.31
CA ALA A 81 21.15 -0.87 0.58
C ALA A 81 21.07 0.25 1.64
N SER A 82 22.18 0.53 2.30
CA SER A 82 22.29 1.70 3.17
C SER A 82 22.06 2.98 2.36
N GLY A 83 21.29 3.92 2.92
CA GLY A 83 20.81 5.12 2.22
C GLY A 83 19.60 4.87 1.32
N GLY A 84 19.17 3.62 1.13
CA GLY A 84 18.01 3.28 0.33
C GLY A 84 16.69 3.73 0.94
N SER A 85 15.66 3.79 0.12
CA SER A 85 14.31 4.16 0.58
C SER A 85 13.19 3.41 -0.17
N GLY A 86 12.07 3.22 0.51
CA GLY A 86 10.90 2.58 -0.06
C GLY A 86 9.61 3.34 0.19
N VAL A 87 8.64 3.12 -0.71
CA VAL A 87 7.27 3.61 -0.60
C VAL A 87 6.29 2.49 -0.90
N VAL A 88 5.30 2.34 -0.04
CA VAL A 88 4.15 1.43 -0.24
C VAL A 88 2.90 2.25 -0.48
N ILE A 89 2.12 1.89 -1.49
CA ILE A 89 0.82 2.51 -1.74
C ILE A 89 -0.27 1.75 -0.97
N ALA A 90 -0.73 2.35 0.12
CA ALA A 90 -1.89 1.88 0.87
C ALA A 90 -3.19 2.52 0.33
N SER A 91 -4.06 3.04 1.18
CA SER A 91 -5.31 3.72 0.77
C SER A 91 -5.94 4.47 1.94
N GLN A 92 -6.62 5.57 1.65
CA GLN A 92 -7.56 6.21 2.57
C GLN A 92 -8.55 5.22 3.21
N SER A 93 -8.90 4.14 2.53
CA SER A 93 -9.83 3.13 3.02
C SER A 93 -9.37 2.49 4.33
N GLY A 94 -8.06 2.33 4.53
CA GLY A 94 -7.49 1.86 5.80
C GLY A 94 -7.72 2.82 6.97
N HIS A 95 -7.90 4.12 6.71
CA HIS A 95 -8.20 5.14 7.72
C HIS A 95 -9.69 5.22 8.09
N ARG A 96 -10.54 4.57 7.30
CA ARG A 96 -12.00 4.48 7.56
C ARG A 96 -12.42 3.14 8.15
N LEU A 97 -11.47 2.22 8.34
CA LEU A 97 -11.71 0.99 9.10
C LEU A 97 -12.06 1.36 10.55
N PRO A 98 -13.11 0.76 11.14
CA PRO A 98 -13.36 0.89 12.58
C PRO A 98 -12.10 0.56 13.41
N PRO A 99 -11.93 1.14 14.60
CA PRO A 99 -10.74 0.91 15.41
C PRO A 99 -10.50 -0.57 15.69
N LEU A 100 -9.31 -1.04 15.37
CA LEU A 100 -8.83 -2.35 15.77
C LEU A 100 -8.29 -2.31 17.21
N THR A 101 -8.29 -3.45 17.90
CA THR A 101 -7.65 -3.54 19.21
C THR A 101 -6.12 -3.35 19.10
N ALA A 102 -5.48 -3.04 20.22
CA ALA A 102 -4.02 -2.92 20.26
C ALA A 102 -3.32 -4.23 19.81
N GLU A 103 -3.89 -5.38 20.21
CA GLU A 103 -3.41 -6.72 19.86
C GLU A 103 -3.55 -6.98 18.37
N GLN A 104 -4.69 -6.63 17.75
CA GLN A 104 -4.91 -6.77 16.31
C GLN A 104 -3.95 -5.87 15.51
N ASN A 105 -3.79 -4.61 15.93
CA ASN A 105 -2.82 -3.70 15.30
C ASN A 105 -1.39 -4.27 15.37
N LYS A 106 -0.98 -4.78 16.54
CA LYS A 106 0.33 -5.40 16.72
C LYS A 106 0.48 -6.66 15.86
N ALA A 107 -0.55 -7.50 15.81
CA ALA A 107 -0.53 -8.72 15.00
C ALA A 107 -0.37 -8.41 13.50
N LEU A 108 -1.14 -7.46 12.95
CA LEU A 108 -0.98 -7.01 11.56
C LEU A 108 0.42 -6.46 11.28
N ALA A 109 0.99 -5.73 12.24
CA ALA A 109 2.29 -5.11 12.09
C ALA A 109 3.47 -6.09 12.12
N THR A 110 3.39 -7.15 12.94
CA THR A 110 4.58 -7.92 13.33
C THR A 110 4.51 -9.42 13.09
N THR A 111 3.35 -9.99 12.77
CA THR A 111 3.25 -11.42 12.45
C THR A 111 4.05 -11.71 11.17
N PRO A 112 4.94 -12.74 11.14
CA PRO A 112 5.63 -13.14 9.92
C PRO A 112 4.67 -13.33 8.75
N ALA A 113 5.12 -13.04 7.52
CA ALA A 113 4.25 -13.08 6.35
C ALA A 113 3.52 -14.43 6.22
N ASP A 114 4.22 -15.55 6.40
CA ASP A 114 3.66 -16.90 6.25
C ASP A 114 2.56 -17.23 7.28
N ASP A 115 2.56 -16.57 8.44
CA ASP A 115 1.57 -16.79 9.50
C ASP A 115 0.46 -15.72 9.48
N LEU A 116 0.60 -14.67 8.67
CA LEU A 116 -0.25 -13.48 8.72
C LEU A 116 -1.72 -13.82 8.45
N LEU A 117 -1.99 -14.61 7.41
CA LEU A 117 -3.34 -14.99 7.04
C LEU A 117 -3.97 -16.04 7.98
N ASN A 118 -3.19 -16.62 8.91
CA ASN A 118 -3.69 -17.52 9.94
C ASN A 118 -4.28 -16.80 11.16
N LEU A 119 -4.20 -15.46 11.19
CA LEU A 119 -4.77 -14.67 12.29
C LEU A 119 -6.29 -14.90 12.39
N PRO A 120 -6.84 -15.13 13.60
CA PRO A 120 -8.25 -15.50 13.77
C PRO A 120 -9.25 -14.50 13.16
N PHE A 121 -8.97 -13.20 13.23
CA PHE A 121 -9.84 -12.15 12.72
C PHE A 121 -9.72 -11.94 11.19
N LEU A 122 -8.83 -12.66 10.51
CA LEU A 122 -8.69 -12.66 9.05
C LEU A 122 -9.31 -13.90 8.39
N GLN A 123 -9.91 -14.79 9.18
CA GLN A 123 -10.49 -16.04 8.65
C GLN A 123 -11.70 -15.74 7.74
N PRO A 124 -12.02 -16.63 6.77
CA PRO A 124 -13.07 -16.40 5.78
C PRO A 124 -14.47 -16.18 6.37
N ASP A 125 -14.75 -16.69 7.57
CA ASP A 125 -16.00 -16.47 8.30
C ASP A 125 -16.06 -15.10 9.00
N GLN A 126 -14.91 -14.47 9.21
CA GLN A 126 -14.79 -13.14 9.82
C GLN A 126 -14.71 -12.04 8.78
N VAL A 127 -14.13 -12.30 7.60
CA VAL A 127 -13.92 -11.31 6.53
C VAL A 127 -14.68 -11.76 5.28
N THR A 128 -15.96 -11.43 5.23
CA THR A 128 -16.88 -11.84 4.16
C THR A 128 -17.13 -10.75 3.10
N ASP A 129 -16.89 -9.49 3.44
CA ASP A 129 -17.08 -8.35 2.55
C ASP A 129 -15.77 -7.88 1.89
N PRO A 130 -15.73 -7.66 0.56
CA PRO A 130 -14.52 -7.21 -0.13
C PRO A 130 -14.02 -5.82 0.32
N LEU A 131 -14.92 -4.89 0.68
CA LEU A 131 -14.51 -3.57 1.17
C LEU A 131 -13.85 -3.70 2.55
N HIS A 132 -14.42 -4.51 3.44
CA HIS A 132 -13.83 -4.76 4.75
C HIS A 132 -12.45 -5.44 4.63
N ALA A 133 -12.30 -6.45 3.76
CA ALA A 133 -11.01 -7.06 3.46
C ALA A 133 -9.97 -6.04 2.98
N TYR A 134 -10.39 -5.13 2.08
CA TYR A 134 -9.53 -4.08 1.56
C TYR A 134 -9.13 -3.07 2.64
N GLN A 135 -10.08 -2.64 3.48
CA GLN A 135 -9.81 -1.74 4.60
C GLN A 135 -8.80 -2.36 5.59
N ILE A 136 -8.97 -3.62 5.95
CA ILE A 136 -8.02 -4.36 6.82
C ILE A 136 -6.65 -4.44 6.15
N ALA A 137 -6.59 -4.82 4.87
CA ALA A 137 -5.34 -4.95 4.14
C ALA A 137 -4.58 -3.61 4.09
N LYS A 138 -5.26 -2.52 3.72
CA LYS A 138 -4.62 -1.21 3.61
C LYS A 138 -4.24 -0.61 4.98
N ARG A 139 -5.00 -0.88 6.02
CA ARG A 139 -4.61 -0.57 7.41
C ARG A 139 -3.40 -1.40 7.84
N GLY A 140 -3.41 -2.70 7.54
CA GLY A 140 -2.29 -3.61 7.82
C GLY A 140 -1.00 -3.17 7.15
N ASN A 141 -1.07 -2.66 5.92
CA ASN A 141 0.10 -2.17 5.18
C ASN A 141 0.76 -0.99 5.90
N SER A 142 -0.01 0.01 6.35
CA SER A 142 0.54 1.15 7.09
C SER A 142 1.17 0.72 8.42
N LEU A 143 0.52 -0.20 9.14
CA LEU A 143 1.05 -0.74 10.40
C LEU A 143 2.33 -1.55 10.17
N ARG A 144 2.37 -2.37 9.12
CA ARG A 144 3.55 -3.16 8.77
C ARG A 144 4.72 -2.27 8.37
N VAL A 145 4.49 -1.24 7.56
CA VAL A 145 5.53 -0.26 7.19
C VAL A 145 6.12 0.41 8.43
N MET A 146 5.29 0.75 9.42
CA MET A 146 5.76 1.31 10.69
C MET A 146 6.69 0.33 11.43
N ALA A 147 6.37 -0.95 11.49
CA ALA A 147 7.21 -1.97 12.11
C ALA A 147 8.49 -2.24 11.29
N GLU A 148 8.36 -2.34 9.96
CA GLU A 148 9.47 -2.56 9.05
C GLU A 148 10.47 -1.40 9.02
N ALA A 149 10.04 -0.16 9.26
CA ALA A 149 10.92 0.99 9.35
C ALA A 149 12.01 0.82 10.41
N VAL A 150 11.72 0.11 11.51
CA VAL A 150 12.73 -0.23 12.53
C VAL A 150 13.77 -1.19 11.97
N ARG A 151 13.35 -2.20 11.21
CA ARG A 151 14.25 -3.19 10.59
C ARG A 151 15.08 -2.57 9.46
N TRP A 152 14.42 -1.82 8.57
CA TRP A 152 15.07 -1.08 7.49
C TRP A 152 16.08 -0.05 8.03
N GLY A 153 15.73 0.65 9.13
CA GLY A 153 16.59 1.61 9.79
C GLY A 153 17.91 1.01 10.32
N ARG A 154 17.91 -0.25 10.76
CA ARG A 154 19.15 -0.96 11.14
C ARG A 154 20.12 -1.16 9.98
N ARG A 155 19.62 -1.10 8.74
CA ARG A 155 20.41 -1.13 7.51
C ARG A 155 20.75 0.27 6.99
N GLY A 156 20.31 1.32 7.67
CA GLY A 156 20.46 2.71 7.22
C GLY A 156 19.51 3.10 6.09
N ALA A 157 18.40 2.37 5.94
CA ALA A 157 17.39 2.62 4.91
C ALA A 157 16.07 3.11 5.55
N ARG A 158 15.17 3.69 4.73
CA ARG A 158 13.89 4.25 5.15
C ARG A 158 12.74 3.61 4.37
N ILE A 159 11.57 3.54 4.97
CA ILE A 159 10.35 3.11 4.29
C ILE A 159 9.13 3.85 4.82
N ASN A 160 8.23 4.25 3.94
CA ASN A 160 7.02 4.98 4.27
C ASN A 160 5.83 4.47 3.47
N THR A 161 4.65 4.89 3.85
CA THR A 161 3.39 4.62 3.17
C THR A 161 2.80 5.92 2.64
N ILE A 162 2.19 5.86 1.47
CA ILE A 162 1.23 6.85 1.01
C ILE A 162 -0.14 6.19 1.02
N SER A 163 -1.13 6.84 1.62
CA SER A 163 -2.53 6.44 1.63
C SER A 163 -3.36 7.38 0.75
N PRO A 164 -3.42 7.14 -0.57
CA PRO A 164 -4.14 8.02 -1.48
C PRO A 164 -5.66 7.90 -1.29
N GLY A 165 -6.35 8.97 -1.62
CA GLY A 165 -7.77 8.98 -1.89
C GLY A 165 -8.11 8.46 -3.29
N ILE A 166 -9.17 9.02 -3.89
CA ILE A 166 -9.55 8.71 -5.27
C ILE A 166 -8.58 9.44 -6.20
N VAL A 167 -7.80 8.67 -6.95
CA VAL A 167 -6.81 9.17 -7.93
C VAL A 167 -7.27 8.78 -9.33
N ILE A 168 -7.25 9.74 -10.28
CA ILE A 168 -7.68 9.50 -11.67
C ILE A 168 -6.70 8.56 -12.37
N THR A 169 -7.08 7.30 -12.43
CA THR A 169 -6.37 6.19 -13.08
C THR A 169 -7.34 5.40 -13.95
N PRO A 170 -6.87 4.50 -14.83
CA PRO A 170 -7.77 3.57 -15.53
C PRO A 170 -8.69 2.81 -14.57
N LEU A 171 -8.17 2.29 -13.45
CA LEU A 171 -8.94 1.62 -12.41
C LEU A 171 -10.04 2.54 -11.83
N ALA A 172 -9.71 3.79 -11.51
CA ALA A 172 -10.70 4.72 -10.96
C ALA A 172 -11.80 5.05 -11.96
N LYS A 173 -11.51 5.08 -13.26
CA LYS A 173 -12.52 5.27 -14.31
C LYS A 173 -13.51 4.10 -14.34
N ASP A 174 -13.01 2.87 -14.22
CA ASP A 174 -13.84 1.67 -14.15
C ASP A 174 -14.71 1.68 -12.88
N GLU A 175 -14.14 2.03 -11.74
CA GLU A 175 -14.85 2.15 -10.46
C GLU A 175 -15.94 3.23 -10.47
N LEU A 176 -15.63 4.41 -11.03
CA LEU A 176 -16.59 5.51 -11.19
C LEU A 176 -17.74 5.16 -12.14
N SER A 177 -17.53 4.25 -13.08
CA SER A 177 -18.54 3.75 -14.01
C SER A 177 -19.27 2.51 -13.51
N GLY A 178 -18.74 1.87 -12.48
CA GLY A 178 -19.26 0.63 -11.90
C GLY A 178 -20.35 0.83 -10.84
N PRO A 179 -20.82 -0.25 -10.22
CA PRO A 179 -21.92 -0.23 -9.23
C PRO A 179 -21.66 0.70 -8.02
N ARG A 180 -20.38 0.92 -7.67
CA ARG A 180 -19.96 1.80 -6.56
C ARG A 180 -19.71 3.25 -7.00
N GLY A 181 -19.88 3.57 -8.29
CA GLY A 181 -19.49 4.87 -8.88
C GLY A 181 -20.21 6.06 -8.24
N GLU A 182 -21.47 5.91 -7.82
CA GLU A 182 -22.21 6.96 -7.13
C GLU A 182 -21.59 7.27 -5.75
N GLY A 183 -21.17 6.24 -5.00
CA GLY A 183 -20.46 6.39 -3.73
C GLY A 183 -19.12 7.13 -3.89
N TYR A 184 -18.35 6.81 -4.93
CA TYR A 184 -17.10 7.50 -5.23
C TYR A 184 -17.34 8.97 -5.61
N ARG A 185 -18.35 9.26 -6.43
CA ARG A 185 -18.71 10.67 -6.76
C ARG A 185 -19.10 11.45 -5.51
N ARG A 186 -19.96 10.89 -4.65
CA ARG A 186 -20.30 11.52 -3.37
C ARG A 186 -19.06 11.79 -2.49
N MET A 187 -18.11 10.86 -2.43
CA MET A 187 -16.87 11.08 -1.70
C MET A 187 -16.05 12.25 -2.28
N ILE A 188 -15.97 12.37 -3.61
CA ILE A 188 -15.30 13.49 -4.27
C ILE A 188 -16.02 14.80 -3.94
N ASP A 189 -17.34 14.84 -4.10
CA ASP A 189 -18.15 16.03 -3.90
C ASP A 189 -18.13 16.52 -2.44
N SER A 190 -18.05 15.58 -1.49
CA SER A 190 -17.97 15.89 -0.06
C SER A 190 -16.56 16.20 0.44
N SER A 191 -15.53 15.96 -0.37
CA SER A 191 -14.16 16.23 0.04
C SER A 191 -13.88 17.72 0.08
N PRO A 192 -13.11 18.22 1.08
CA PRO A 192 -12.72 19.63 1.15
C PRO A 192 -12.04 20.17 -0.11
N VAL A 193 -11.29 19.32 -0.84
CA VAL A 193 -10.64 19.71 -2.10
C VAL A 193 -11.59 19.70 -3.30
N GLY A 194 -12.72 18.96 -3.23
CA GLY A 194 -13.77 18.93 -4.24
C GLY A 194 -13.40 18.28 -5.57
N ARG A 195 -12.33 17.48 -5.61
CA ARG A 195 -11.89 16.77 -6.81
C ARG A 195 -11.11 15.50 -6.45
N ALA A 196 -10.99 14.60 -7.41
CA ALA A 196 -10.04 13.50 -7.33
C ALA A 196 -8.59 14.01 -7.46
N GLY A 197 -7.64 13.27 -6.91
CA GLY A 197 -6.21 13.50 -7.08
C GLY A 197 -5.70 12.98 -8.42
N THR A 198 -4.44 13.30 -8.74
CA THR A 198 -3.75 12.84 -9.95
C THR A 198 -2.57 11.93 -9.60
N PRO A 199 -2.14 11.04 -10.52
CA PRO A 199 -0.92 10.25 -10.34
C PRO A 199 0.32 11.10 -10.07
N ASP A 200 0.43 12.27 -10.71
CA ASP A 200 1.56 13.19 -10.53
C ASP A 200 1.64 13.76 -9.11
N GLU A 201 0.48 14.04 -8.49
CA GLU A 201 0.43 14.48 -7.09
C GLU A 201 0.93 13.38 -6.16
N VAL A 202 0.55 12.11 -6.40
CA VAL A 202 1.06 10.96 -5.62
C VAL A 202 2.56 10.77 -5.88
N GLY A 203 2.99 10.89 -7.15
CA GLY A 203 4.41 10.80 -7.55
C GLY A 203 5.27 11.86 -6.87
N SER A 204 4.76 13.09 -6.73
CA SER A 204 5.47 14.19 -6.05
C SER A 204 5.71 13.89 -4.56
N VAL A 205 4.72 13.32 -3.86
CA VAL A 205 4.88 12.89 -2.46
C VAL A 205 5.85 11.69 -2.39
N GLY A 206 5.76 10.75 -3.32
CA GLY A 206 6.70 9.63 -3.43
C GLY A 206 8.14 10.10 -3.62
N ALA A 207 8.36 11.08 -4.49
CA ALA A 207 9.67 11.68 -4.73
C ALA A 207 10.24 12.37 -3.47
N LEU A 208 9.41 13.09 -2.72
CA LEU A 208 9.78 13.66 -1.42
C LEU A 208 10.21 12.57 -0.44
N LEU A 209 9.40 11.52 -0.27
CA LEU A 209 9.66 10.45 0.69
C LEU A 209 10.92 9.65 0.35
N MET A 210 11.19 9.44 -0.94
CA MET A 210 12.35 8.69 -1.41
C MET A 210 13.59 9.55 -1.57
N GLY A 211 13.44 10.85 -1.72
CA GLY A 211 14.51 11.81 -1.94
C GLY A 211 15.21 12.24 -0.65
N PRO A 212 16.24 13.12 -0.78
CA PRO A 212 17.02 13.62 0.35
C PRO A 212 16.20 14.48 1.31
N ASP A 213 15.19 15.21 0.81
CA ASP A 213 14.33 16.07 1.63
C ASP A 213 13.45 15.27 2.60
N GLY A 214 13.17 13.99 2.27
CA GLY A 214 12.50 13.03 3.14
C GLY A 214 13.41 12.34 4.15
N GLY A 215 14.64 12.78 4.34
CA GLY A 215 15.67 12.11 5.15
C GLY A 215 15.29 11.82 6.61
N PHE A 216 14.35 12.58 7.17
CA PHE A 216 13.82 12.38 8.53
C PHE A 216 12.45 11.69 8.57
N LEU A 217 11.93 11.25 7.41
CA LEU A 217 10.65 10.57 7.28
C LEU A 217 10.88 9.06 7.12
N THR A 218 10.46 8.28 8.12
CA THR A 218 10.45 6.81 8.05
C THR A 218 9.37 6.24 8.96
N GLY A 219 8.71 5.17 8.55
CA GLY A 219 7.60 4.56 9.28
C GLY A 219 6.32 5.40 9.28
N SER A 220 6.27 6.43 8.44
CA SER A 220 5.13 7.34 8.35
C SER A 220 4.12 6.86 7.33
N ASP A 221 2.84 7.20 7.55
CA ASP A 221 1.76 7.04 6.59
C ASP A 221 1.23 8.43 6.21
N ILE A 222 1.38 8.79 4.95
CA ILE A 222 0.94 10.08 4.42
C ILE A 222 -0.46 9.91 3.84
N LEU A 223 -1.48 10.31 4.60
CA LEU A 223 -2.85 10.37 4.11
C LEU A 223 -2.99 11.53 3.10
N MET A 224 -3.25 11.17 1.85
CA MET A 224 -3.29 12.08 0.70
C MET A 224 -4.60 11.88 -0.06
N ASP A 225 -5.71 12.37 0.48
CA ASP A 225 -7.06 12.02 0.03
C ASP A 225 -7.98 13.23 -0.25
N GLY A 226 -7.44 14.43 -0.29
CA GLY A 226 -8.24 15.65 -0.47
C GLY A 226 -9.20 15.95 0.67
N GLY A 227 -9.04 15.28 1.83
CA GLY A 227 -9.89 15.44 3.01
C GLY A 227 -11.12 14.54 3.03
N VAL A 228 -11.22 13.53 2.15
CA VAL A 228 -12.34 12.55 2.15
C VAL A 228 -12.47 11.87 3.51
N THR A 229 -11.36 11.42 4.11
CA THR A 229 -11.39 10.79 5.45
C THR A 229 -11.83 11.76 6.53
N ALA A 230 -11.40 13.02 6.46
CA ALA A 230 -11.85 14.05 7.40
C ALA A 230 -13.37 14.30 7.26
N ALA A 231 -13.88 14.41 6.04
CA ALA A 231 -15.31 14.55 5.77
C ALA A 231 -16.11 13.33 6.26
N TYR A 232 -15.56 12.13 6.10
CA TYR A 232 -16.19 10.88 6.56
C TYR A 232 -16.38 10.86 8.10
N TRP A 233 -15.37 11.28 8.87
CA TRP A 233 -15.43 11.22 10.34
C TRP A 233 -16.06 12.44 10.99
N TYR A 234 -15.97 13.61 10.36
CA TYR A 234 -16.30 14.89 10.99
C TYR A 234 -17.19 15.80 10.13
N GLY A 235 -17.53 15.40 8.90
CA GLY A 235 -18.44 16.14 8.04
C GLY A 235 -19.89 15.75 8.24
N ASP A 236 -20.80 16.57 7.73
CA ASP A 236 -22.25 16.31 7.70
C ASP A 236 -22.63 15.34 6.56
N VAL A 237 -21.79 14.37 6.26
CA VAL A 237 -22.02 13.41 5.17
C VAL A 237 -22.93 12.30 5.70
N PRO A 238 -24.11 12.04 5.09
CA PRO A 238 -24.95 10.90 5.46
C PRO A 238 -24.14 9.61 5.33
N GLU A 239 -24.26 8.71 6.32
CA GLU A 239 -23.59 7.40 6.31
C GLU A 239 -23.80 6.70 4.96
N ILE A 240 -22.71 6.30 4.31
CA ILE A 240 -22.74 5.48 3.10
C ILE A 240 -23.03 4.05 3.57
N GLN A 241 -24.31 3.67 3.49
CA GLN A 241 -24.73 2.28 3.70
C GLN A 241 -24.29 1.39 2.55
#